data_e007d5b60f7096be78392994a5013e0f
#
_entry.id   e007d5b60f7096be78392994a5013e0f
#
_cell.length_a   1.000
_cell.length_b   1.000
_cell.length_c   1.000
_cell.angle_alpha   90.00
_cell.angle_beta   90.00
_cell.angle_gamma   90.00
#
_symmetry.space_group_name_H-M   'P 1'
#
loop_
_entity.id
_entity.type
_entity.pdbx_description
1 polymer ?
#
loop_
_entity_poly.entity_id
_entity_poly.type
_entity_poly.pdbx_seq_one_letter_code
_entity_poly.pdbx_strand_id
1 'polypeptide(L)'
;MEAAGAKKKMLATLVGCNYAGTEYELQGCINDVHAMRAVLLDRFGFAPGDVTVLTDDDRGGGVLPTGAGVRRALSDMVARAAPGDVLFFHFSGHGTLVPPVSGRPRRGHGGRDDEAIVPCDFNLITGPCLRGHRMARTSSLT
;
A
#
# COMPACT_ATOMS: atom_id res chain seq x y z
N MET A 1 5.95 39.48 -3.13
CA MET A 1 4.85 38.55 -2.81
C MET A 1 5.43 37.14 -2.90
N GLU A 2 5.78 36.58 -1.77
CA GLU A 2 6.10 35.16 -1.72
C GLU A 2 4.84 34.37 -2.04
N ALA A 3 4.92 33.53 -3.08
CA ALA A 3 3.88 32.56 -3.36
C ALA A 3 3.76 31.66 -2.13
N ALA A 4 2.61 31.73 -1.44
CA ALA A 4 2.29 30.82 -0.35
C ALA A 4 2.44 29.41 -0.91
N GLY A 5 3.53 28.73 -0.55
CA GLY A 5 3.82 27.38 -1.00
C GLY A 5 2.62 26.49 -0.67
N ALA A 6 2.08 25.80 -1.67
CA ALA A 6 0.98 24.89 -1.47
C ALA A 6 1.35 23.91 -0.33
N LYS A 7 0.49 23.82 0.69
CA LYS A 7 0.71 22.96 1.86
C LYS A 7 0.89 21.53 1.37
N LYS A 8 2.05 20.95 1.68
CA LYS A 8 2.40 19.56 1.37
C LYS A 8 1.33 18.61 1.92
N LYS A 9 0.76 17.76 1.06
CA LYS A 9 -0.17 16.72 1.48
C LYS A 9 0.57 15.50 2.00
N MET A 10 -0.04 14.83 2.94
CA MET A 10 0.43 13.54 3.47
C MET A 10 -0.69 12.54 3.33
N LEU A 11 -0.55 11.62 2.37
CA LEU A 11 -1.55 10.63 2.00
C LEU A 11 -1.06 9.24 2.43
N ALA A 12 -1.95 8.45 3.03
CA ALA A 12 -1.63 7.09 3.46
C ALA A 12 -2.66 6.07 3.01
N THR A 13 -2.19 4.88 2.68
CA THR A 13 -3.02 3.68 2.48
C THR A 13 -2.52 2.59 3.41
N LEU A 14 -3.38 2.13 4.30
CA LEU A 14 -3.10 1.12 5.31
C LEU A 14 -3.95 -0.12 5.05
N VAL A 15 -3.31 -1.27 4.94
CA VAL A 15 -3.97 -2.54 4.59
C VAL A 15 -3.67 -3.59 5.65
N GLY A 16 -4.70 -4.22 6.19
CA GLY A 16 -4.59 -5.32 7.16
C GLY A 16 -5.48 -6.50 6.79
N CYS A 17 -4.89 -7.69 6.73
CA CYS A 17 -5.58 -8.93 6.43
C CYS A 17 -5.35 -9.96 7.53
N ASN A 18 -6.43 -10.36 8.20
CA ASN A 18 -6.41 -11.45 9.18
C ASN A 18 -6.81 -12.81 8.56
N TYR A 19 -7.38 -12.83 7.36
CA TYR A 19 -7.81 -14.04 6.64
C TYR A 19 -8.71 -14.95 7.48
N ALA A 20 -9.64 -14.36 8.24
CA ALA A 20 -10.50 -15.06 9.18
C ALA A 20 -11.25 -16.22 8.53
N GLY A 21 -11.32 -17.37 9.20
CA GLY A 21 -11.98 -18.57 8.72
C GLY A 21 -11.22 -19.34 7.62
N THR A 22 -10.00 -18.97 7.31
CA THR A 22 -9.11 -19.71 6.39
C THR A 22 -8.00 -20.45 7.16
N GLU A 23 -7.34 -21.40 6.50
CA GLU A 23 -6.15 -22.08 7.06
C GLU A 23 -4.95 -21.12 7.25
N TYR A 24 -4.99 -19.93 6.64
CA TYR A 24 -3.95 -18.90 6.73
C TYR A 24 -4.29 -17.78 7.72
N GLU A 25 -5.28 -18.01 8.58
CA GLU A 25 -5.73 -17.01 9.54
C GLU A 25 -4.59 -16.45 10.38
N LEU A 26 -4.56 -15.13 10.47
CA LEU A 26 -3.65 -14.35 11.32
C LEU A 26 -4.45 -13.58 12.36
N GLN A 27 -3.76 -13.21 13.44
CA GLN A 27 -4.29 -12.32 14.46
C GLN A 27 -3.36 -11.11 14.59
N GLY A 28 -3.95 -9.93 14.75
CA GLY A 28 -3.18 -8.72 14.99
C GLY A 28 -2.98 -7.81 13.78
N CYS A 29 -3.13 -8.29 12.54
CA CYS A 29 -2.88 -7.45 11.36
C CYS A 29 -3.82 -6.23 11.30
N ILE A 30 -5.08 -6.39 11.68
CA ILE A 30 -6.04 -5.29 11.76
C ILE A 30 -5.69 -4.33 12.90
N ASN A 31 -5.26 -4.85 14.05
CA ASN A 31 -4.78 -4.03 15.17
C ASN A 31 -3.53 -3.22 14.77
N ASP A 32 -2.63 -3.79 14.01
CA ASP A 32 -1.44 -3.09 13.50
C ASP A 32 -1.84 -1.90 12.61
N VAL A 33 -2.83 -2.07 11.76
CA VAL A 33 -3.35 -0.99 10.91
C VAL A 33 -3.92 0.14 11.75
N HIS A 34 -4.74 -0.17 12.76
CA HIS A 34 -5.30 0.85 13.63
C HIS A 34 -4.24 1.56 14.48
N ALA A 35 -3.24 0.83 14.98
CA ALA A 35 -2.11 1.40 15.70
C ALA A 35 -1.29 2.33 14.79
N MET A 36 -1.00 1.91 13.57
CA MET A 36 -0.29 2.72 12.58
C MET A 36 -1.07 3.99 12.24
N ARG A 37 -2.38 3.87 12.02
CA ARG A 37 -3.26 5.02 11.77
C ARG A 37 -3.17 6.03 12.91
N ALA A 38 -3.28 5.59 14.16
CA ALA A 38 -3.17 6.47 15.31
C ALA A 38 -1.82 7.21 15.34
N VAL A 39 -0.73 6.51 15.09
CA VAL A 39 0.61 7.12 15.03
C VAL A 39 0.71 8.18 13.92
N LEU A 40 0.19 7.89 12.73
CA LEU A 40 0.21 8.84 11.61
C LEU A 40 -0.57 10.12 11.93
N LEU A 41 -1.73 9.98 12.56
CA LEU A 41 -2.56 11.11 12.96
C LEU A 41 -1.94 11.91 14.09
N ASP A 42 -1.53 11.23 15.19
CA ASP A 42 -1.14 11.87 16.44
C ASP A 42 0.30 12.40 16.42
N ARG A 43 1.20 11.73 15.69
CA ARG A 43 2.63 12.05 15.70
C ARG A 43 3.13 12.69 14.43
N PHE A 44 2.56 12.35 13.29
CA PHE A 44 3.03 12.82 11.99
C PHE A 44 2.09 13.83 11.33
N GLY A 45 0.94 14.12 11.92
CA GLY A 45 0.03 15.17 11.46
C GLY A 45 -0.72 14.84 10.17
N PHE A 46 -0.91 13.55 9.85
CA PHE A 46 -1.80 13.16 8.77
C PHE A 46 -3.24 13.55 9.11
N ALA A 47 -3.97 14.06 8.12
CA ALA A 47 -5.40 14.32 8.30
C ALA A 47 -6.21 13.02 8.20
N PRO A 48 -7.26 12.81 9.01
CA PRO A 48 -8.07 11.59 8.97
C PRO A 48 -8.62 11.25 7.58
N GLY A 49 -9.03 12.26 6.81
CA GLY A 49 -9.54 12.10 5.44
C GLY A 49 -8.48 11.72 4.40
N ASP A 50 -7.20 11.81 4.76
CA ASP A 50 -6.06 11.47 3.91
C ASP A 50 -5.43 10.12 4.25
N VAL A 51 -6.00 9.40 5.21
CA VAL A 51 -5.61 8.04 5.60
C VAL A 51 -6.70 7.06 5.21
N THR A 52 -6.45 6.28 4.17
CA THR A 52 -7.35 5.22 3.69
C THR A 52 -7.00 3.90 4.39
N VAL A 53 -8.01 3.25 4.96
CA VAL A 53 -7.87 1.98 5.68
C VAL A 53 -8.67 0.89 4.98
N LEU A 54 -8.01 -0.24 4.70
CA LEU A 54 -8.63 -1.45 4.16
C LEU A 54 -8.36 -2.61 5.12
N THR A 55 -9.42 -3.18 5.68
CA THR A 55 -9.33 -4.35 6.57
C THR A 55 -10.38 -5.40 6.17
N ASP A 56 -10.09 -6.67 6.43
CA ASP A 56 -10.95 -7.81 6.09
C ASP A 56 -11.88 -8.22 7.22
N ASP A 57 -12.15 -7.32 8.15
CA ASP A 57 -13.15 -7.50 9.19
C ASP A 57 -14.48 -6.78 8.86
N ASP A 58 -15.56 -7.28 9.44
CA ASP A 58 -16.92 -6.75 9.22
C ASP A 58 -17.16 -5.38 9.90
N ARG A 59 -16.20 -4.88 10.65
CA ARG A 59 -16.37 -3.69 11.52
C ARG A 59 -16.31 -2.36 10.81
N GLY A 60 -15.88 -2.33 9.57
CA GLY A 60 -15.46 -1.07 8.97
C GLY A 60 -16.41 -0.48 7.94
N GLY A 61 -17.40 -1.20 7.41
CA GLY A 61 -18.17 -0.69 6.25
C GLY A 61 -17.27 -0.18 5.12
N GLY A 62 -15.97 -0.48 5.20
CA GLY A 62 -14.92 -0.02 4.33
C GLY A 62 -14.68 -0.94 3.13
N VAL A 63 -13.79 -0.52 2.26
CA VAL A 63 -13.36 -1.31 1.11
C VAL A 63 -12.55 -2.52 1.60
N LEU A 64 -12.93 -3.72 1.17
CA LEU A 64 -12.19 -4.93 1.47
C LEU A 64 -10.79 -4.89 0.83
N PRO A 65 -9.75 -5.42 1.50
CA PRO A 65 -8.40 -5.51 1.00
C PRO A 65 -8.21 -6.65 0.01
N THR A 66 -9.08 -6.71 -1.01
CA THR A 66 -8.89 -7.57 -2.18
C THR A 66 -7.75 -7.04 -3.05
N GLY A 67 -7.20 -7.87 -3.93
CA GLY A 67 -6.18 -7.40 -4.86
C GLY A 67 -6.63 -6.19 -5.68
N ALA A 68 -7.88 -6.20 -6.15
CA ALA A 68 -8.47 -5.07 -6.85
C ALA A 68 -8.66 -3.85 -5.95
N GLY A 69 -9.14 -4.05 -4.71
CA GLY A 69 -9.36 -2.99 -3.72
C GLY A 69 -8.05 -2.28 -3.34
N VAL A 70 -6.99 -3.04 -3.08
CA VAL A 70 -5.67 -2.48 -2.75
C VAL A 70 -5.09 -1.71 -3.93
N ARG A 71 -5.16 -2.26 -5.15
CA ARG A 71 -4.67 -1.57 -6.36
C ARG A 71 -5.42 -0.27 -6.60
N ARG A 72 -6.75 -0.26 -6.42
CA ARG A 72 -7.57 0.95 -6.55
C ARG A 72 -7.16 2.00 -5.52
N ALA A 73 -7.03 1.63 -4.25
CA ALA A 73 -6.64 2.56 -3.19
C ALA A 73 -5.26 3.19 -3.45
N LEU A 74 -4.30 2.41 -3.93
CA LEU A 74 -2.98 2.92 -4.31
C LEU A 74 -3.05 3.85 -5.52
N SER A 75 -3.86 3.52 -6.54
CA SER A 75 -4.08 4.38 -7.70
C SER A 75 -4.71 5.71 -7.31
N ASP A 76 -5.72 5.68 -6.43
CA ASP A 76 -6.39 6.88 -5.94
C ASP A 76 -5.43 7.77 -5.12
N MET A 77 -4.59 7.15 -4.28
CA MET A 77 -3.57 7.87 -3.52
C MET A 77 -2.59 8.59 -4.46
N VAL A 78 -2.09 7.89 -5.48
CA VAL A 78 -1.15 8.46 -6.47
C VAL A 78 -1.83 9.57 -7.29
N ALA A 79 -3.09 9.37 -7.70
CA ALA A 79 -3.85 10.37 -8.47
C ALA A 79 -4.09 11.68 -7.71
N ARG A 80 -4.19 11.59 -6.38
CA ARG A 80 -4.37 12.77 -5.50
C ARG A 80 -3.07 13.49 -5.19
N ALA A 81 -1.93 12.84 -5.42
CA ALA A 81 -0.61 13.36 -5.06
C ALA A 81 -0.09 14.38 -6.07
N ALA A 82 0.66 15.34 -5.58
CA ALA A 82 1.44 16.29 -6.36
C ALA A 82 2.93 16.18 -5.99
N PRO A 83 3.83 16.71 -6.83
CA PRO A 83 5.26 16.75 -6.49
C PRO A 83 5.50 17.41 -5.13
N GLY A 84 6.29 16.76 -4.28
CA GLY A 84 6.58 17.22 -2.92
C GLY A 84 5.67 16.68 -1.84
N ASP A 85 4.55 16.03 -2.18
CA ASP A 85 3.69 15.34 -1.22
C ASP A 85 4.36 14.08 -0.63
N VAL A 86 3.86 13.64 0.54
CA VAL A 86 4.28 12.39 1.20
C VAL A 86 3.25 11.32 0.92
N LEU A 87 3.71 10.18 0.41
CA LEU A 87 2.89 8.97 0.27
C LEU A 87 3.41 7.89 1.21
N PHE A 88 2.51 7.33 2.00
CA PHE A 88 2.81 6.25 2.95
C PHE A 88 1.93 5.03 2.65
N PHE A 89 2.55 3.87 2.47
CA PHE A 89 1.86 2.60 2.31
C PHE A 89 2.29 1.62 3.40
N HIS A 90 1.31 1.01 4.05
CA HIS A 90 1.51 -0.03 5.06
C HIS A 90 0.65 -1.25 4.75
N PHE A 91 1.26 -2.43 4.84
CA PHE A 91 0.58 -3.71 4.70
C PHE A 91 0.94 -4.61 5.89
N SER A 92 -0.06 -5.13 6.58
CA SER A 92 0.07 -6.16 7.60
C SER A 92 -0.73 -7.39 7.19
N GLY A 93 -0.04 -8.49 6.92
CA GLY A 93 -0.59 -9.73 6.38
C GLY A 93 0.50 -10.66 5.88
N HIS A 94 0.11 -11.68 5.14
CA HIS A 94 1.06 -12.62 4.52
C HIS A 94 1.79 -12.02 3.33
N GLY A 95 3.07 -12.39 3.20
CA GLY A 95 3.85 -12.26 1.98
C GLY A 95 4.17 -13.64 1.39
N THR A 96 4.45 -13.68 0.11
CA THR A 96 4.85 -14.92 -0.58
C THR A 96 5.84 -14.62 -1.70
N LEU A 97 6.48 -15.67 -2.19
CA LEU A 97 7.32 -15.63 -3.38
C LEU A 97 6.54 -16.19 -4.57
N VAL A 98 6.68 -15.55 -5.70
CA VAL A 98 6.08 -16.00 -6.96
C VAL A 98 7.15 -16.10 -8.05
N PRO A 99 7.03 -17.05 -9.00
CA PRO A 99 7.96 -17.10 -10.11
C PRO A 99 7.98 -15.78 -10.87
N PRO A 100 9.16 -15.34 -11.36
CA PRO A 100 9.28 -14.10 -12.11
C PRO A 100 8.40 -14.15 -13.38
N VAL A 101 7.73 -13.03 -13.66
CA VAL A 101 6.90 -12.94 -14.87
C VAL A 101 7.77 -13.15 -16.11
N SER A 102 7.39 -14.11 -16.95
CA SER A 102 8.09 -14.45 -18.20
C SER A 102 8.27 -13.19 -19.08
N GLY A 103 9.51 -12.96 -19.55
CA GLY A 103 9.83 -11.84 -20.45
C GLY A 103 10.57 -10.67 -19.83
N ARG A 104 10.90 -10.69 -18.54
CA ARG A 104 11.79 -9.70 -17.94
C ARG A 104 13.25 -10.11 -18.06
N PRO A 105 14.16 -9.20 -18.44
CA PRO A 105 15.58 -9.48 -18.38
C PRO A 105 15.97 -9.74 -16.92
N ARG A 106 16.57 -10.92 -16.70
CA ARG A 106 17.15 -11.28 -15.39
C ARG A 106 18.32 -10.33 -15.10
N ARG A 107 18.13 -9.42 -14.17
CA ARG A 107 19.24 -8.64 -13.64
C ARG A 107 19.95 -9.46 -12.56
N GLY A 108 21.11 -10.04 -12.92
CA GLY A 108 22.04 -10.63 -11.96
C GLY A 108 21.76 -12.08 -11.57
N HIS A 109 22.79 -12.75 -11.19
CA HIS A 109 23.00 -14.13 -10.83
C HIS A 109 21.84 -14.79 -10.07
N GLY A 110 21.22 -15.81 -10.67
CA GLY A 110 20.20 -16.66 -10.07
C GLY A 110 18.82 -16.02 -10.10
N GLY A 111 17.90 -16.59 -10.91
CA GLY A 111 16.51 -16.12 -10.97
C GLY A 111 15.88 -16.20 -9.58
N ARG A 112 15.80 -15.06 -8.89
CA ARG A 112 15.05 -14.95 -7.64
C ARG A 112 13.59 -14.77 -7.99
N ASP A 113 12.74 -15.45 -7.23
CA ASP A 113 11.30 -15.22 -7.26
C ASP A 113 10.97 -13.78 -6.89
N ASP A 114 9.87 -13.28 -7.42
CA ASP A 114 9.34 -11.96 -7.07
C ASP A 114 8.62 -12.04 -5.73
N GLU A 115 8.82 -11.06 -4.87
CA GLU A 115 8.07 -10.92 -3.64
C GLU A 115 6.65 -10.38 -3.93
N ALA A 116 5.66 -10.95 -3.27
CA ALA A 116 4.26 -10.53 -3.40
C ALA A 116 3.60 -10.38 -2.02
N ILE A 117 2.75 -9.37 -1.89
CA ILE A 117 1.78 -9.30 -0.78
C ILE A 117 0.54 -10.13 -1.13
N VAL A 118 -0.10 -10.69 -0.09
CA VAL A 118 -1.27 -11.56 -0.22
C VAL A 118 -2.52 -10.83 0.25
N PRO A 119 -3.34 -10.27 -0.67
CA PRO A 119 -4.65 -9.69 -0.32
C PRO A 119 -5.61 -10.73 0.23
N CYS A 120 -6.73 -10.29 0.85
CA CYS A 120 -7.68 -11.19 1.49
C CYS A 120 -8.38 -12.17 0.53
N ASP A 121 -8.39 -11.88 -0.77
CA ASP A 121 -8.88 -12.76 -1.84
C ASP A 121 -7.78 -13.58 -2.52
N PHE A 122 -6.57 -13.57 -1.98
CA PHE A 122 -5.39 -14.26 -2.52
C PHE A 122 -5.00 -13.85 -3.94
N ASN A 123 -5.50 -12.72 -4.42
CA ASN A 123 -5.10 -12.14 -5.71
C ASN A 123 -3.80 -11.33 -5.54
N LEU A 124 -2.68 -12.01 -5.70
CA LEU A 124 -1.34 -11.53 -5.35
C LEU A 124 -0.96 -10.21 -6.04
N ILE A 125 -0.26 -9.36 -5.30
CA ILE A 125 0.29 -8.10 -5.81
C ILE A 125 1.81 -8.15 -5.68
N THR A 126 2.49 -8.12 -6.83
CA THR A 126 3.96 -8.06 -6.90
C THR A 126 4.45 -6.63 -7.07
N GLY A 127 5.71 -6.38 -6.76
CA GLY A 127 6.35 -5.09 -6.99
C GLY A 127 6.22 -4.57 -8.43
N PRO A 128 6.29 -5.41 -9.46
CA PRO A 128 6.01 -5.01 -10.83
C PRO A 128 4.58 -4.53 -11.09
N CYS A 129 3.58 -5.11 -10.42
CA CYS A 129 2.19 -4.66 -10.53
C CYS A 129 2.00 -3.27 -9.91
N LEU A 130 2.73 -2.96 -8.85
CA LEU A 130 2.74 -1.62 -8.24
C LEU A 130 3.45 -0.58 -9.11
N ARG A 131 4.43 -1.00 -9.92
CA ARG A 131 5.17 -0.12 -10.85
C ARG A 131 4.46 0.15 -12.18
N GLY A 132 3.46 -0.65 -12.54
CA GLY A 132 2.65 -0.46 -13.74
C GLY A 132 1.79 0.81 -13.72
N HIS A 133 1.51 1.32 -12.54
CA HIS A 133 1.02 2.67 -12.38
C HIS A 133 2.25 3.58 -12.38
N ARG A 134 2.42 4.39 -13.42
CA ARG A 134 3.49 5.38 -13.54
C ARG A 134 3.58 6.19 -12.25
N MET A 135 4.41 5.76 -11.33
CA MET A 135 4.99 6.68 -10.37
C MET A 135 5.82 7.66 -11.20
N ALA A 136 5.38 8.90 -11.26
CA ALA A 136 6.21 9.96 -11.80
C ALA A 136 7.56 9.88 -11.08
N ARG A 137 8.62 9.61 -11.83
CA ARG A 137 9.98 9.59 -11.29
C ARG A 137 10.20 10.95 -10.63
N THR A 138 10.37 10.96 -9.32
CA THR A 138 11.08 12.03 -8.67
C THR A 138 12.51 11.98 -9.21
N SER A 139 12.82 12.87 -10.14
CA SER A 139 14.19 13.12 -10.54
C SER A 139 14.95 13.56 -9.30
N SER A 140 15.81 12.72 -8.75
CA SER A 140 16.89 13.18 -7.89
C SER A 140 17.72 14.16 -8.71
N LEU A 141 17.64 15.43 -8.39
CA LEU A 141 18.66 16.39 -8.74
C LEU A 141 19.77 16.25 -7.70
N THR A 142 20.92 15.89 -8.18
CA THR A 142 22.22 15.95 -7.54
C THR A 142 22.51 17.37 -7.06
#